data_61e76512ff52d1ecd8176ebbb78fc996
#
_entry.id   61e76512ff52d1ecd8176ebbb78fc996
#
_cell.length_a   1.000
_cell.length_b   1.000
_cell.length_c   1.000
_cell.angle_alpha   90.00
_cell.angle_beta   90.00
_cell.angle_gamma   90.00
#
_symmetry.space_group_name_H-M   'P 1'
#
loop_
_entity.id
_entity.type
_entity.pdbx_description
1 polymer ?
#
loop_
_entity_poly.entity_id
_entity_poly.type
_entity_poly.pdbx_seq_one_letter_code
_entity_poly.pdbx_strand_id
1 'polypeptide(L)'
;LTKQMIVMRKDLNMRKGKMVAQGAHASVAVLLNAGEFGGDGPVDFTLHFETEDDPLYCWIRGLFTKICVSVDSEEELMEVYGKAKEAGLLCTLITDCGLTEFNGVPTKTCCAIGPATDEQLQPITGHLKLL
;
A
#
# COMPACT_ATOMS: atom_id res chain seq x y z
N LEU A 1 0.60 3.57 17.72
CA LEU A 1 1.14 2.54 16.85
C LEU A 1 1.07 2.94 15.40
N THR A 2 2.04 2.49 14.61
CA THR A 2 2.06 2.70 13.17
C THR A 2 1.81 1.38 12.47
N LYS A 3 1.11 1.45 11.34
CA LYS A 3 0.81 0.28 10.52
C LYS A 3 0.59 0.69 9.07
N GLN A 4 0.70 -0.27 8.19
CA GLN A 4 0.37 -0.12 6.79
C GLN A 4 -0.92 -0.88 6.51
N MET A 5 -1.84 -0.24 5.79
CA MET A 5 -3.09 -0.87 5.37
C MET A 5 -2.97 -1.28 3.91
N ILE A 6 -3.29 -2.53 3.64
CA ILE A 6 -3.40 -3.02 2.26
C ILE A 6 -4.89 -3.14 1.97
N VAL A 7 -5.35 -2.44 0.95
CA VAL A 7 -6.78 -2.40 0.58
C VAL A 7 -6.95 -3.17 -0.72
N MET A 8 -7.61 -4.33 -0.64
CA MET A 8 -7.71 -5.28 -1.74
C MET A 8 -9.13 -5.33 -2.29
N ARG A 9 -9.27 -5.30 -3.62
CA ARG A 9 -10.57 -5.54 -4.25
C ARG A 9 -10.92 -7.01 -4.13
N LYS A 10 -12.07 -7.30 -3.53
CA LYS A 10 -12.53 -8.67 -3.39
C LYS A 10 -13.56 -9.05 -4.48
N ASP A 11 -14.13 -8.07 -5.17
CA ASP A 11 -15.07 -8.27 -6.26
C ASP A 11 -14.45 -8.90 -7.52
N LEU A 12 -13.12 -8.84 -7.63
CA LEU A 12 -12.41 -9.42 -8.76
C LEU A 12 -12.28 -10.94 -8.66
N ASN A 13 -12.57 -11.51 -7.50
CA ASN A 13 -12.46 -12.95 -7.26
C ASN A 13 -11.08 -13.53 -7.60
N MET A 14 -10.04 -12.77 -7.30
CA MET A 14 -8.68 -13.25 -7.52
C MET A 14 -8.38 -14.46 -6.63
N ARG A 15 -7.54 -15.37 -7.14
CA ARG A 15 -7.05 -16.48 -6.34
C ARG A 15 -6.22 -15.95 -5.17
N LYS A 16 -6.12 -16.74 -4.11
CA LYS A 16 -5.38 -16.36 -2.91
C LYS A 16 -3.94 -15.95 -3.22
N GLY A 17 -3.24 -16.75 -4.04
CA GLY A 17 -1.87 -16.44 -4.43
C GLY A 17 -1.75 -15.12 -5.16
N LYS A 18 -2.70 -14.83 -6.05
CA LYS A 18 -2.72 -13.55 -6.78
C LYS A 18 -2.90 -12.38 -5.80
N MET A 19 -3.82 -12.50 -4.84
CA MET A 19 -4.04 -11.44 -3.83
C MET A 19 -2.79 -11.23 -2.98
N VAL A 20 -2.12 -12.30 -2.57
CA VAL A 20 -0.88 -12.21 -1.79
C VAL A 20 0.19 -11.46 -2.59
N ALA A 21 0.38 -11.83 -3.86
CA ALA A 21 1.36 -11.18 -4.73
C ALA A 21 1.04 -9.70 -4.93
N GLN A 22 -0.23 -9.35 -5.16
CA GLN A 22 -0.65 -7.97 -5.36
C GLN A 22 -0.44 -7.14 -4.09
N GLY A 23 -0.79 -7.71 -2.93
CA GLY A 23 -0.57 -7.03 -1.64
C GLY A 23 0.90 -6.79 -1.34
N ALA A 24 1.74 -7.78 -1.61
CA ALA A 24 3.18 -7.65 -1.44
C ALA A 24 3.73 -6.56 -2.38
N HIS A 25 3.27 -6.54 -3.64
CA HIS A 25 3.65 -5.52 -4.62
C HIS A 25 3.33 -4.11 -4.08
N ALA A 26 2.10 -3.91 -3.59
CA ALA A 26 1.68 -2.62 -3.06
C ALA A 26 2.52 -2.20 -1.84
N SER A 27 2.73 -3.13 -0.92
CA SER A 27 3.50 -2.87 0.31
C SER A 27 4.94 -2.43 0.00
N VAL A 28 5.62 -3.17 -0.86
CA VAL A 28 7.01 -2.87 -1.24
C VAL A 28 7.09 -1.58 -2.06
N ALA A 29 6.12 -1.35 -2.95
CA ALA A 29 6.11 -0.15 -3.78
C ALA A 29 6.08 1.15 -2.96
N VAL A 30 5.42 1.16 -1.81
CA VAL A 30 5.44 2.32 -0.91
C VAL A 30 6.87 2.65 -0.50
N LEU A 31 7.66 1.64 -0.11
CA LEU A 31 9.06 1.84 0.28
C LEU A 31 9.92 2.31 -0.88
N LEU A 32 9.76 1.68 -2.05
CA LEU A 32 10.55 2.05 -3.23
C LEU A 32 10.26 3.48 -3.67
N ASN A 33 9.00 3.92 -3.55
CA ASN A 33 8.62 5.28 -3.92
C ASN A 33 9.07 6.32 -2.87
N ALA A 34 9.25 5.90 -1.62
CA ALA A 34 9.69 6.79 -0.54
C ALA A 34 11.20 6.99 -0.53
N GLY A 35 11.95 6.12 -1.17
CA GLY A 35 13.41 6.16 -1.18
C GLY A 35 13.99 6.56 -2.51
N GLU A 36 15.30 6.52 -2.59
CA GLU A 36 16.05 6.91 -3.79
C GLU A 36 17.14 5.91 -4.11
N PHE A 37 17.32 5.65 -5.41
CA PHE A 37 18.46 4.88 -5.92
C PHE A 37 19.59 5.83 -6.28
N GLY A 38 20.81 5.48 -5.94
CA GLY A 38 21.98 6.29 -6.27
C GLY A 38 23.27 5.59 -5.91
N GLY A 39 24.37 6.30 -6.08
CA GLY A 39 25.72 5.80 -5.76
C GLY A 39 26.71 6.11 -6.88
N ASP A 40 27.99 6.24 -6.50
CA ASP A 40 29.09 6.53 -7.44
C ASP A 40 29.81 5.26 -7.91
N GLY A 41 29.45 4.13 -7.43
CA GLY A 41 29.99 2.83 -7.78
C GLY A 41 28.86 1.83 -7.71
N PRO A 42 28.72 1.06 -6.60
CA PRO A 42 27.54 0.25 -6.38
C PRO A 42 26.30 1.13 -6.32
N VAL A 43 25.18 0.61 -6.78
CA VAL A 43 23.90 1.33 -6.67
C VAL A 43 23.31 1.06 -5.30
N ASP A 44 23.03 2.12 -4.58
CA ASP A 44 22.43 2.05 -3.25
C ASP A 44 20.97 2.48 -3.31
N PHE A 45 20.16 1.94 -2.40
CA PHE A 45 18.81 2.42 -2.16
C PHE A 45 18.76 3.03 -0.77
N THR A 46 18.33 4.28 -0.68
CA THR A 46 18.35 5.04 0.57
C THR A 46 16.97 5.53 0.95
N LEU A 47 16.58 5.28 2.20
CA LEU A 47 15.40 5.89 2.81
C LEU A 47 15.89 6.98 3.76
N HIS A 48 15.29 8.16 3.65
CA HIS A 48 15.62 9.30 4.50
C HIS A 48 14.51 9.56 5.51
N PHE A 49 14.88 9.79 6.76
CA PHE A 49 13.94 10.09 7.84
C PHE A 49 14.33 11.41 8.50
N GLU A 50 13.38 12.34 8.61
CA GLU A 50 13.64 13.63 9.25
C GLU A 50 13.89 13.49 10.75
N THR A 51 13.13 12.61 11.41
CA THR A 51 13.26 12.34 12.84
C THR A 51 12.91 10.88 13.14
N GLU A 52 13.20 10.46 14.37
CA GLU A 52 12.81 9.12 14.85
C GLU A 52 11.29 9.00 15.09
N ASP A 53 10.57 10.13 15.02
CA ASP A 53 9.10 10.13 15.14
C ASP A 53 8.39 9.96 13.80
N ASP A 54 9.13 9.93 12.69
CA ASP A 54 8.58 9.69 11.36
C ASP A 54 7.87 8.32 11.36
N PRO A 55 6.58 8.25 10.99
CA PRO A 55 5.86 6.98 10.97
C PRO A 55 6.54 5.88 10.17
N LEU A 56 7.21 6.23 9.08
CA LEU A 56 7.96 5.27 8.27
C LEU A 56 9.12 4.67 9.06
N TYR A 57 9.86 5.50 9.79
CA TYR A 57 10.96 5.05 10.64
C TYR A 57 10.43 4.15 11.76
N CYS A 58 9.40 4.61 12.48
CA CYS A 58 8.80 3.86 13.57
C CYS A 58 8.30 2.48 13.12
N TRP A 59 7.71 2.42 11.94
CA TRP A 59 7.17 1.18 11.38
C TRP A 59 8.28 0.21 11.00
N ILE A 60 9.29 0.68 10.26
CA ILE A 60 10.41 -0.17 9.81
C ILE A 60 11.19 -0.71 11.00
N ARG A 61 11.45 0.12 12.00
CA ARG A 61 12.21 -0.24 13.20
C ARG A 61 11.37 -0.98 14.23
N GLY A 62 10.06 -0.89 14.14
CA GLY A 62 9.13 -1.50 15.09
C GLY A 62 8.59 -2.84 14.61
N LEU A 63 7.28 -3.04 14.80
CA LEU A 63 6.62 -4.31 14.49
C LEU A 63 6.38 -4.53 12.99
N PHE A 64 6.52 -3.51 12.19
CA PHE A 64 6.37 -3.62 10.73
C PHE A 64 4.98 -4.13 10.33
N THR A 65 3.96 -3.72 11.10
CA THR A 65 2.59 -4.24 11.02
C THR A 65 1.90 -3.91 9.70
N LYS A 66 1.25 -4.91 9.12
CA LYS A 66 0.42 -4.76 7.93
C LYS A 66 -0.93 -5.41 8.20
N ILE A 67 -1.99 -4.74 7.77
CA ILE A 67 -3.35 -5.26 7.90
C ILE A 67 -4.02 -5.17 6.53
N CYS A 68 -4.63 -6.26 6.09
CA CYS A 68 -5.31 -6.29 4.80
C CYS A 68 -6.81 -6.19 5.00
N VAL A 69 -7.40 -5.18 4.38
CA VAL A 69 -8.84 -4.94 4.37
C VAL A 69 -9.37 -5.05 2.94
N SER A 70 -10.67 -5.07 2.76
CA SER A 70 -11.28 -5.27 1.46
C SER A 70 -12.20 -4.15 1.05
N VAL A 71 -12.33 -3.98 -0.26
CA VAL A 71 -13.34 -3.15 -0.92
C VAL A 71 -14.04 -4.01 -1.98
N ASP A 72 -15.21 -3.59 -2.41
CA ASP A 72 -16.07 -4.37 -3.31
C ASP A 72 -16.19 -3.80 -4.73
N SER A 73 -15.42 -2.77 -5.05
CA SER A 73 -15.44 -2.17 -6.39
C SER A 73 -14.19 -1.34 -6.64
N GLU A 74 -13.93 -1.05 -7.91
CA GLU A 74 -12.85 -0.13 -8.28
C GLU A 74 -13.12 1.27 -7.74
N GLU A 75 -14.39 1.71 -7.79
CA GLU A 75 -14.79 3.04 -7.30
C GLU A 75 -14.47 3.19 -5.82
N GLU A 76 -14.79 2.18 -5.03
CA GLU A 76 -14.51 2.18 -3.60
C GLU A 76 -13.00 2.21 -3.34
N LEU A 77 -12.23 1.44 -4.10
CA LEU A 77 -10.77 1.45 -4.02
C LEU A 77 -10.22 2.85 -4.29
N MET A 78 -10.69 3.48 -5.37
CA MET A 78 -10.21 4.80 -5.77
C MET A 78 -10.61 5.89 -4.78
N GLU A 79 -11.77 5.76 -4.14
CA GLU A 79 -12.19 6.69 -3.11
C GLU A 79 -11.27 6.64 -1.89
N VAL A 80 -10.96 5.43 -1.42
CA VAL A 80 -10.06 5.24 -0.29
C VAL A 80 -8.65 5.74 -0.60
N TYR A 81 -8.15 5.38 -1.78
CA TYR A 81 -6.84 5.83 -2.23
C TYR A 81 -6.76 7.36 -2.34
N GLY A 82 -7.80 7.98 -2.91
CA GLY A 82 -7.88 9.43 -3.04
C GLY A 82 -7.85 10.15 -1.69
N LYS A 83 -8.56 9.62 -0.70
CA LYS A 83 -8.55 10.18 0.65
C LYS A 83 -7.16 10.09 1.30
N ALA A 84 -6.45 9.00 1.07
CA ALA A 84 -5.09 8.84 1.58
C ALA A 84 -4.14 9.88 0.95
N LYS A 85 -4.27 10.10 -0.34
CA LYS A 85 -3.46 11.10 -1.05
C LYS A 85 -3.76 12.52 -0.55
N GLU A 86 -5.03 12.86 -0.38
CA GLU A 86 -5.43 14.17 0.13
C GLU A 86 -4.91 14.40 1.55
N ALA A 87 -4.84 13.35 2.36
CA ALA A 87 -4.31 13.43 3.72
C ALA A 87 -2.77 13.48 3.75
N GLY A 88 -2.11 13.38 2.61
CA GLY A 88 -0.65 13.42 2.53
C GLY A 88 0.04 12.16 3.04
N LEU A 89 -0.67 11.04 3.13
CA LEU A 89 -0.10 9.78 3.58
C LEU A 89 0.66 9.08 2.47
N LEU A 90 1.69 8.33 2.84
CA LEU A 90 2.35 7.45 1.90
C LEU A 90 1.33 6.44 1.37
N CYS A 91 1.25 6.27 0.07
CA CYS A 91 0.32 5.31 -0.54
C CYS A 91 0.73 4.99 -1.96
N THR A 92 0.33 3.80 -2.43
CA THR A 92 0.55 3.38 -3.82
C THR A 92 -0.68 2.66 -4.33
N LEU A 93 -0.97 2.84 -5.61
CA LEU A 93 -2.05 2.13 -6.29
C LEU A 93 -1.42 1.13 -7.26
N ILE A 94 -1.90 -0.10 -7.25
CA ILE A 94 -1.40 -1.15 -8.12
C ILE A 94 -2.36 -1.40 -9.27
N THR A 95 -1.83 -1.30 -10.48
CA THR A 95 -2.55 -1.70 -11.70
C THR A 95 -1.85 -2.93 -12.25
N ASP A 96 -2.55 -4.07 -12.23
CA ASP A 96 -2.04 -5.29 -12.81
C ASP A 96 -2.19 -5.22 -14.33
N CYS A 97 -1.20 -5.73 -15.08
CA CYS A 97 -1.23 -5.70 -16.55
C CYS A 97 -2.24 -6.67 -17.15
N GLY A 98 -2.78 -7.59 -16.35
CA GLY A 98 -3.82 -8.51 -16.79
C GLY A 98 -3.33 -9.78 -17.49
N LEU A 99 -2.04 -10.07 -17.40
CA LEU A 99 -1.46 -11.22 -18.13
C LEU A 99 -1.92 -12.58 -17.62
N THR A 100 -2.29 -12.68 -16.34
CA THR A 100 -2.63 -13.96 -15.72
C THR A 100 -4.12 -14.18 -15.47
N GLU A 101 -4.87 -13.20 -15.00
CA GLU A 101 -6.26 -13.41 -14.60
C GLU A 101 -7.30 -12.48 -15.24
N PHE A 102 -6.90 -11.40 -15.88
CA PHE A 102 -7.84 -10.39 -16.37
C PHE A 102 -7.90 -10.27 -17.89
N ASN A 103 -7.61 -11.37 -18.59
CA ASN A 103 -7.70 -11.45 -20.05
C ASN A 103 -6.96 -10.32 -20.80
N GLY A 104 -5.79 -9.94 -20.30
CA GLY A 104 -4.98 -8.87 -20.90
C GLY A 104 -5.46 -7.46 -20.60
N VAL A 105 -6.48 -7.29 -19.76
CA VAL A 105 -7.01 -5.97 -19.41
C VAL A 105 -6.30 -5.43 -18.18
N PRO A 106 -5.63 -4.27 -18.28
CA PRO A 106 -5.05 -3.61 -17.09
C PRO A 106 -6.12 -3.35 -16.03
N THR A 107 -5.86 -3.79 -14.81
CA THR A 107 -6.87 -3.78 -13.76
C THR A 107 -6.30 -3.25 -12.45
N LYS A 108 -6.96 -2.26 -11.85
CA LYS A 108 -6.62 -1.76 -10.53
C LYS A 108 -7.05 -2.79 -9.50
N THR A 109 -6.11 -3.37 -8.77
CA THR A 109 -6.37 -4.50 -7.88
C THR A 109 -6.37 -4.14 -6.41
N CYS A 110 -5.47 -3.26 -5.99
CA CYS A 110 -5.30 -2.91 -4.59
C CYS A 110 -4.49 -1.64 -4.45
N CYS A 111 -4.43 -1.14 -3.22
CA CYS A 111 -3.51 -0.08 -2.85
C CYS A 111 -2.92 -0.39 -1.47
N ALA A 112 -1.80 0.26 -1.15
CA ALA A 112 -1.25 0.27 0.19
C ALA A 112 -1.27 1.71 0.69
N ILE A 113 -1.64 1.89 1.96
CA ILE A 113 -1.73 3.19 2.62
C ILE A 113 -0.93 3.12 3.91
N GLY A 114 -0.01 4.06 4.08
CA GLY A 114 0.90 4.07 5.21
C GLY A 114 2.24 3.41 4.88
N PRO A 115 3.14 3.36 5.87
CA PRO A 115 2.82 3.43 7.31
C PRO A 115 2.31 4.79 7.76
N ALA A 116 1.38 4.75 8.69
CA ALA A 116 0.81 5.92 9.32
C ALA A 116 0.31 5.53 10.72
N THR A 117 -0.05 6.53 11.52
CA THR A 117 -0.59 6.26 12.85
C THR A 117 -2.03 5.78 12.76
N ASP A 118 -2.51 5.13 13.84
CA ASP A 118 -3.89 4.70 13.92
C ASP A 118 -4.87 5.87 13.73
N GLU A 119 -4.56 7.02 14.30
CA GLU A 119 -5.40 8.22 14.16
C GLU A 119 -5.48 8.72 12.73
N GLN A 120 -4.38 8.66 12.00
CA GLN A 120 -4.34 9.09 10.59
C GLN A 120 -5.13 8.13 9.70
N LEU A 121 -5.09 6.84 10.00
CA LEU A 121 -5.73 5.81 9.17
C LEU A 121 -7.22 5.62 9.46
N GLN A 122 -7.66 5.89 10.69
CA GLN A 122 -9.04 5.64 11.11
C GLN A 122 -10.08 6.30 10.19
N PRO A 123 -9.95 7.58 9.81
CA PRO A 123 -10.94 8.22 8.93
C PRO A 123 -10.98 7.64 7.52
N ILE A 124 -9.92 6.95 7.11
CA ILE A 124 -9.75 6.48 5.73
C ILE A 124 -10.13 5.01 5.59
N THR A 125 -9.62 4.17 6.48
CA THR A 125 -9.77 2.70 6.37
C THR A 125 -10.50 2.06 7.55
N GLY A 126 -10.85 2.84 8.58
CA GLY A 126 -11.44 2.28 9.81
C GLY A 126 -12.77 1.58 9.64
N HIS A 127 -13.52 1.91 8.60
CA HIS A 127 -14.83 1.32 8.30
C HIS A 127 -14.73 0.07 7.41
N LEU A 128 -13.56 -0.25 6.89
CA LEU A 128 -13.38 -1.37 5.98
C LEU A 128 -13.25 -2.70 6.75
N LYS A 129 -13.75 -3.75 6.14
CA LYS A 129 -13.72 -5.10 6.73
C LYS A 129 -12.42 -5.80 6.38
N LEU A 130 -11.97 -6.68 7.25
CA LEU A 130 -10.82 -7.53 6.97
C LEU A 130 -11.08 -8.39 5.73
N LEU A 131 -10.04 -8.59 4.96
CA LEU A 131 -10.10 -9.45 3.78
C LEU A 131 -10.29 -10.90 4.16
#